data_d59da9ddf51f273e18599e37d35fee28
#
_entry.id   d59da9ddf51f273e18599e37d35fee28
#
_cell.length_a   1.000
_cell.length_b   1.000
_cell.length_c   1.000
_cell.angle_alpha   90.00
_cell.angle_beta   90.00
_cell.angle_gamma   90.00
#
_symmetry.space_group_name_H-M   'P 1'
#
loop_
_entity.id
_entity.type
_entity.pdbx_description
1 polymer ?
#
loop_
_entity_poly.entity_id
_entity_poly.type
_entity_poly.pdbx_seq_one_letter_code
_entity_poly.pdbx_strand_id
1 'polypeptide(L)'
;MEWVNSIRGPNLTIFFQYITWLGYKDFLFLFVPFCYWFFDRKIFSTFTLFVFISALINSFLKDLFQDPRPESIEIIDPFLMSLDPSYWFPSGHAQLAVVIWGFILLRSKNNFIKILCLFLIASISFSRIYLGVHDIADVIIGIIFGIVSIVLLEQLLSDRGKWLRELNKTWHFFIYIILFFLRWLMLYGL
;
A
#
# COMPACT_ATOMS: atom_id res chain seq x y z
N MET A 1 -7.32 21.80 -5.58
CA MET A 1 -5.96 21.43 -6.08
C MET A 1 -5.71 21.93 -7.52
N GLU A 2 -6.06 23.17 -7.80
CA GLU A 2 -5.91 23.77 -9.14
C GLU A 2 -4.45 23.79 -9.65
N TRP A 3 -3.48 23.95 -8.74
CA TRP A 3 -2.05 23.94 -9.07
C TRP A 3 -1.58 22.64 -9.75
N VAL A 4 -2.23 21.51 -9.46
CA VAL A 4 -1.91 20.22 -10.11
C VAL A 4 -2.19 20.30 -11.61
N ASN A 5 -3.29 20.94 -12.01
CA ASN A 5 -3.65 21.09 -13.40
C ASN A 5 -2.62 21.90 -14.19
N SER A 6 -1.96 22.88 -13.54
CA SER A 6 -0.93 23.70 -14.19
C SER A 6 0.37 22.95 -14.50
N ILE A 7 0.66 21.84 -13.79
CA ILE A 7 1.85 21.01 -14.00
C ILE A 7 1.58 19.75 -14.84
N ARG A 8 0.32 19.49 -15.19
CA ARG A 8 -0.04 18.35 -16.04
C ARG A 8 0.48 18.53 -17.46
N GLY A 9 1.18 17.51 -17.95
CA GLY A 9 1.71 17.47 -19.31
C GLY A 9 1.75 16.04 -19.83
N PRO A 10 1.71 15.79 -21.16
CA PRO A 10 1.54 14.45 -21.72
C PRO A 10 2.57 13.43 -21.19
N ASN A 11 3.83 13.78 -21.24
CA ASN A 11 4.91 12.87 -20.81
C ASN A 11 4.87 12.58 -19.30
N LEU A 12 4.59 13.60 -18.50
CA LEU A 12 4.51 13.46 -17.04
C LEU A 12 3.29 12.68 -16.63
N THR A 13 2.18 12.85 -17.32
CA THR A 13 0.94 12.08 -17.11
C THR A 13 1.18 10.60 -17.39
N ILE A 14 1.79 10.25 -18.53
CA ILE A 14 2.14 8.87 -18.86
C ILE A 14 3.06 8.27 -17.78
N PHE A 15 4.08 8.99 -17.34
CA PHE A 15 4.98 8.53 -16.29
C PHE A 15 4.22 8.21 -15.01
N PHE A 16 3.36 9.10 -14.51
CA PHE A 16 2.61 8.87 -13.28
C PHE A 16 1.52 7.82 -13.41
N GLN A 17 0.94 7.63 -14.59
CA GLN A 17 0.04 6.52 -14.86
C GLN A 17 0.74 5.16 -14.75
N TYR A 18 1.97 5.01 -15.25
CA TYR A 18 2.73 3.76 -15.08
C TYR A 18 3.24 3.57 -13.66
N ILE A 19 3.72 4.62 -13.00
CA ILE A 19 4.23 4.53 -11.63
C ILE A 19 3.13 4.17 -10.64
N THR A 20 1.92 4.72 -10.80
CA THR A 20 0.79 4.40 -9.91
C THR A 20 0.41 2.93 -9.95
N TRP A 21 0.63 2.23 -11.08
CA TRP A 21 0.35 0.80 -11.22
C TRP A 21 1.10 -0.04 -10.18
N LEU A 22 2.28 0.37 -9.74
CA LEU A 22 3.06 -0.29 -8.71
C LEU A 22 2.39 -0.26 -7.31
N GLY A 23 1.33 0.50 -7.12
CA GLY A 23 0.51 0.53 -5.91
C GLY A 23 -0.83 -0.22 -6.05
N TYR A 24 -1.14 -0.76 -7.22
CA TYR A 24 -2.37 -1.51 -7.46
C TYR A 24 -2.25 -2.98 -7.05
N LYS A 25 -3.40 -3.59 -6.72
CA LYS A 25 -3.51 -5.00 -6.34
C LYS A 25 -2.89 -5.95 -7.37
N ASP A 26 -3.03 -5.65 -8.67
CA ASP A 26 -2.54 -6.50 -9.76
C ASP A 26 -1.01 -6.62 -9.71
N PHE A 27 -0.31 -5.52 -9.47
CA PHE A 27 1.13 -5.55 -9.23
C PHE A 27 1.46 -6.38 -7.98
N LEU A 28 0.72 -6.21 -6.88
CA LEU A 28 0.96 -6.95 -5.65
C LEU A 28 0.77 -8.45 -5.82
N PHE A 29 -0.25 -8.87 -6.57
CA PHE A 29 -0.49 -10.29 -6.89
C PHE A 29 0.64 -10.93 -7.70
N LEU A 30 1.38 -10.16 -8.47
CA LEU A 30 2.56 -10.64 -9.18
C LEU A 30 3.83 -10.53 -8.33
N PHE A 31 4.04 -9.39 -7.68
CA PHE A 31 5.26 -9.06 -6.96
C PHE A 31 5.47 -9.90 -5.70
N VAL A 32 4.43 -10.11 -4.91
CA VAL A 32 4.54 -10.83 -3.64
C VAL A 32 4.90 -12.31 -3.85
N PRO A 33 4.22 -13.10 -4.74
CA PRO A 33 4.64 -14.46 -5.04
C PRO A 33 6.04 -14.55 -5.67
N PHE A 34 6.38 -13.60 -6.55
CA PHE A 34 7.74 -13.52 -7.12
C PHE A 34 8.78 -13.39 -6.00
N CYS A 35 8.61 -12.44 -5.10
CA CYS A 35 9.52 -12.27 -3.97
C CYS A 35 9.57 -13.50 -3.06
N TYR A 36 8.45 -14.15 -2.82
CA TYR A 36 8.40 -15.39 -2.03
C TYR A 36 9.22 -16.53 -2.64
N TRP A 37 9.29 -16.62 -3.97
CA TRP A 37 10.05 -17.66 -4.65
C TRP A 37 11.55 -17.38 -4.73
N PHE A 38 11.95 -16.12 -4.89
CA PHE A 38 13.34 -15.75 -5.15
C PHE A 38 14.12 -15.29 -3.92
N PHE A 39 13.43 -15.03 -2.79
CA PHE A 39 14.04 -14.55 -1.56
C PHE A 39 13.76 -15.49 -0.38
N ASP A 40 14.23 -15.12 0.83
CA ASP A 40 13.99 -15.90 2.03
C ASP A 40 12.50 -16.05 2.35
N ARG A 41 11.99 -17.28 2.21
CA ARG A 41 10.57 -17.61 2.36
C ARG A 41 9.99 -17.23 3.74
N LYS A 42 10.82 -17.35 4.79
CA LYS A 42 10.37 -17.05 6.15
C LYS A 42 10.15 -15.55 6.35
N ILE A 43 11.06 -14.74 5.84
CA ILE A 43 10.98 -13.28 5.89
C ILE A 43 9.82 -12.82 5.01
N PHE A 44 9.71 -13.33 3.79
CA PHE A 44 8.67 -12.91 2.86
C PHE A 44 7.27 -13.39 3.23
N SER A 45 7.10 -14.54 3.90
CA SER A 45 5.78 -14.94 4.42
C SER A 45 5.27 -13.97 5.48
N THR A 46 6.15 -13.54 6.40
CA THR A 46 5.81 -12.55 7.42
C THR A 46 5.53 -11.18 6.78
N PHE A 47 6.35 -10.78 5.81
CA PHE A 47 6.14 -9.55 5.04
C PHE A 47 4.79 -9.55 4.30
N THR A 48 4.44 -10.65 3.63
CA THR A 48 3.16 -10.81 2.91
C THR A 48 1.97 -10.65 3.86
N LEU A 49 2.03 -11.32 5.03
CA LEU A 49 1.01 -11.16 6.06
C LEU A 49 0.87 -9.69 6.48
N PHE A 50 1.99 -9.00 6.62
CA PHE A 50 2.00 -7.61 7.05
C PHE A 50 1.45 -6.65 6.00
N VAL A 51 1.79 -6.85 4.73
CA VAL A 51 1.20 -6.11 3.59
C VAL A 51 -0.32 -6.28 3.60
N PHE A 52 -0.79 -7.51 3.82
CA PHE A 52 -2.21 -7.82 3.87
C PHE A 52 -2.90 -7.15 5.06
N ILE A 53 -2.33 -7.24 6.27
CA ILE A 53 -2.85 -6.55 7.47
C ILE A 53 -2.88 -5.03 7.25
N SER A 54 -1.81 -4.46 6.69
CA SER A 54 -1.74 -3.03 6.39
C SER A 54 -2.85 -2.60 5.40
N ALA A 55 -3.11 -3.41 4.37
CA ALA A 55 -4.21 -3.15 3.44
C ALA A 55 -5.59 -3.24 4.10
N LEU A 56 -5.79 -4.20 5.02
CA LEU A 56 -7.04 -4.32 5.78
C LEU A 56 -7.27 -3.12 6.71
N ILE A 57 -6.21 -2.68 7.41
CA ILE A 57 -6.29 -1.49 8.27
C ILE A 57 -6.68 -0.27 7.43
N ASN A 58 -6.06 -0.10 6.24
CA ASN A 58 -6.43 0.99 5.33
C ASN A 58 -7.91 0.92 4.93
N SER A 59 -8.37 -0.27 4.57
CA SER A 59 -9.78 -0.47 4.20
C SER A 59 -10.73 -0.16 5.36
N PHE A 60 -10.40 -0.64 6.57
CA PHE A 60 -11.17 -0.34 7.77
C PHE A 60 -11.23 1.17 8.06
N LEU A 61 -10.10 1.87 7.93
CA LEU A 61 -10.07 3.33 8.11
C LEU A 61 -10.93 4.05 7.07
N LYS A 62 -10.92 3.60 5.82
CA LYS A 62 -11.79 4.13 4.76
C LYS A 62 -13.27 3.97 5.13
N ASP A 63 -13.65 2.79 5.59
CA ASP A 63 -15.02 2.50 5.99
C ASP A 63 -15.43 3.26 7.28
N LEU A 64 -14.47 3.57 8.16
CA LEU A 64 -14.70 4.34 9.37
C LEU A 64 -14.89 5.84 9.09
N PHE A 65 -14.06 6.42 8.23
CA PHE A 65 -14.11 7.86 7.93
C PHE A 65 -15.14 8.21 6.86
N GLN A 66 -15.44 7.30 5.95
CA GLN A 66 -16.43 7.45 4.88
C GLN A 66 -16.30 8.76 4.09
N ASP A 67 -15.06 9.22 3.89
CA ASP A 67 -14.79 10.49 3.21
C ASP A 67 -15.06 10.35 1.70
N PRO A 68 -16.05 11.09 1.15
CA PRO A 68 -16.41 10.97 -0.24
C PRO A 68 -15.37 11.62 -1.15
N ARG A 69 -15.22 11.09 -2.35
CA ARG A 69 -14.33 11.70 -3.36
C ARG A 69 -14.87 13.05 -3.80
N PRO A 70 -14.02 14.11 -3.88
CA PRO A 70 -14.44 15.42 -4.36
C PRO A 70 -14.89 15.35 -5.82
N GLU A 71 -16.10 15.80 -6.12
CA GLU A 71 -16.65 15.85 -7.47
C GLU A 71 -15.92 16.86 -8.38
N SER A 72 -15.22 17.82 -7.79
CA SER A 72 -14.58 18.94 -8.50
C SER A 72 -13.22 18.63 -9.12
N ILE A 73 -12.68 17.41 -8.91
CA ILE A 73 -11.33 17.06 -9.38
C ILE A 73 -11.44 16.08 -10.56
N GLU A 74 -10.84 16.45 -11.68
CA GLU A 74 -10.71 15.55 -12.83
C GLU A 74 -9.73 14.42 -12.49
N ILE A 75 -10.26 13.20 -12.39
CA ILE A 75 -9.48 11.98 -12.17
C ILE A 75 -9.00 11.46 -13.51
N ILE A 76 -7.67 11.39 -13.67
CA ILE A 76 -7.01 10.90 -14.90
C ILE A 76 -6.24 9.59 -14.69
N ASP A 77 -6.58 8.83 -13.64
CA ASP A 77 -6.01 7.52 -13.38
C ASP A 77 -6.70 6.44 -14.24
N PRO A 78 -5.98 5.80 -15.20
CA PRO A 78 -6.58 4.85 -16.12
C PRO A 78 -6.94 3.51 -15.45
N PHE A 79 -6.35 3.21 -14.29
CA PHE A 79 -6.56 1.97 -13.56
C PHE A 79 -7.66 2.08 -12.50
N LEU A 80 -8.13 3.30 -12.24
CA LEU A 80 -9.24 3.52 -11.34
C LEU A 80 -10.53 3.14 -12.06
N MET A 81 -11.10 2.00 -11.69
CA MET A 81 -12.39 1.59 -12.23
C MET A 81 -13.45 2.63 -11.84
N SER A 82 -14.29 3.04 -12.79
CA SER A 82 -15.40 3.99 -12.60
C SER A 82 -16.40 3.56 -11.51
N LEU A 83 -16.32 2.31 -11.08
CA LEU A 83 -17.17 1.66 -10.08
C LEU A 83 -16.41 1.33 -8.78
N ASP A 84 -15.20 1.87 -8.55
CA ASP A 84 -14.52 1.66 -7.26
C ASP A 84 -15.25 2.45 -6.16
N PRO A 85 -16.06 1.79 -5.32
CA PRO A 85 -16.84 2.44 -4.27
C PRO A 85 -15.97 2.87 -3.08
N SER A 86 -14.65 2.68 -3.16
CA SER A 86 -13.76 2.95 -2.02
C SER A 86 -13.74 4.43 -1.67
N TYR A 87 -13.87 4.72 -0.40
CA TYR A 87 -13.74 6.06 0.15
C TYR A 87 -12.35 6.65 -0.11
N TRP A 88 -12.27 7.98 0.03
CA TRP A 88 -11.10 8.75 -0.34
C TRP A 88 -9.96 8.58 0.67
N PHE A 89 -10.22 8.87 1.93
CA PHE A 89 -9.24 8.91 3.02
C PHE A 89 -9.10 7.55 3.74
N PRO A 90 -7.88 7.13 4.14
CA PRO A 90 -6.55 7.60 3.72
C PRO A 90 -6.06 6.93 2.42
N SER A 91 -4.96 7.46 1.83
CA SER A 91 -4.40 6.90 0.60
C SER A 91 -3.73 5.54 0.79
N GLY A 92 -4.36 4.49 0.25
CA GLY A 92 -3.84 3.12 0.31
C GLY A 92 -2.56 2.91 -0.52
N HIS A 93 -2.44 3.57 -1.68
CA HIS A 93 -1.23 3.51 -2.51
C HIS A 93 -0.02 4.10 -1.80
N ALA A 94 -0.17 5.25 -1.15
CA ALA A 94 0.91 5.88 -0.38
C ALA A 94 1.33 5.00 0.81
N GLN A 95 0.36 4.43 1.54
CA GLN A 95 0.62 3.52 2.64
C GLN A 95 1.37 2.26 2.17
N LEU A 96 0.88 1.57 1.14
CA LEU A 96 1.49 0.35 0.63
C LEU A 96 2.84 0.60 -0.02
N ALA A 97 3.03 1.74 -0.70
CA ALA A 97 4.34 2.11 -1.23
C ALA A 97 5.41 2.18 -0.12
N VAL A 98 5.08 2.80 1.03
CA VAL A 98 5.99 2.84 2.18
C VAL A 98 6.23 1.42 2.73
N VAL A 99 5.20 0.62 2.90
CA VAL A 99 5.34 -0.75 3.45
C VAL A 99 6.22 -1.61 2.56
N ILE A 100 6.01 -1.60 1.25
CA ILE A 100 6.71 -2.48 0.32
C ILE A 100 8.15 -2.00 0.08
N TRP A 101 8.28 -0.78 -0.39
CA TRP A 101 9.59 -0.25 -0.76
C TRP A 101 10.43 0.13 0.47
N GLY A 102 9.78 0.52 1.58
CA GLY A 102 10.44 0.72 2.87
C GLY A 102 11.00 -0.59 3.45
N PHE A 103 10.30 -1.71 3.31
CA PHE A 103 10.81 -3.02 3.70
C PHE A 103 12.09 -3.39 2.92
N ILE A 104 12.11 -3.18 1.60
CA ILE A 104 13.28 -3.43 0.76
C ILE A 104 14.42 -2.46 1.09
N LEU A 105 14.10 -1.18 1.30
CA LEU A 105 15.04 -0.12 1.69
C LEU A 105 15.81 -0.50 2.96
N LEU A 106 15.11 -0.96 4.00
CA LEU A 106 15.71 -1.29 5.29
C LEU A 106 16.63 -2.53 5.22
N ARG A 107 16.36 -3.45 4.29
CA ARG A 107 17.15 -4.68 4.11
C ARG A 107 18.26 -4.56 3.10
N SER A 108 18.21 -3.59 2.22
CA SER A 108 19.23 -3.41 1.20
C SER A 108 20.52 -2.82 1.79
N LYS A 109 21.66 -3.40 1.42
CA LYS A 109 23.00 -2.81 1.66
C LYS A 109 23.46 -1.91 0.50
N ASN A 110 22.80 -2.00 -0.65
CA ASN A 110 23.16 -1.26 -1.86
C ASN A 110 22.50 0.13 -1.85
N ASN A 111 23.31 1.17 -1.90
CA ASN A 111 22.83 2.56 -1.87
C ASN A 111 21.96 2.91 -3.10
N PHE A 112 22.25 2.34 -4.27
CA PHE A 112 21.43 2.55 -5.46
C PHE A 112 20.01 2.01 -5.24
N ILE A 113 19.86 0.79 -4.65
CA ILE A 113 18.54 0.22 -4.33
C ILE A 113 17.82 1.08 -3.30
N LYS A 114 18.53 1.62 -2.30
CA LYS A 114 17.92 2.52 -1.30
C LYS A 114 17.37 3.78 -1.94
N ILE A 115 18.15 4.41 -2.81
CA ILE A 115 17.72 5.61 -3.56
C ILE A 115 16.51 5.28 -4.44
N LEU A 116 16.54 4.16 -5.14
CA LEU A 116 15.42 3.69 -5.96
C LEU A 116 14.15 3.48 -5.12
N CYS A 117 14.25 2.86 -3.94
CA CYS A 117 13.11 2.67 -3.04
C CYS A 117 12.51 4.01 -2.58
N LEU A 118 13.35 4.96 -2.18
CA LEU A 118 12.89 6.30 -1.79
C LEU A 118 12.21 7.03 -2.97
N PHE A 119 12.80 6.93 -4.15
CA PHE A 119 12.22 7.48 -5.37
C PHE A 119 10.84 6.87 -5.68
N LEU A 120 10.70 5.54 -5.55
CA LEU A 120 9.44 4.85 -5.79
C LEU A 120 8.38 5.24 -4.75
N ILE A 121 8.73 5.32 -3.46
CA ILE A 121 7.82 5.78 -2.41
C ILE A 121 7.31 7.19 -2.73
N ALA A 122 8.22 8.12 -3.04
CA ALA A 122 7.87 9.49 -3.36
C ALA A 122 7.01 9.58 -4.63
N SER A 123 7.41 8.88 -5.70
CA SER A 123 6.74 8.94 -6.99
C SER A 123 5.35 8.30 -6.97
N ILE A 124 5.18 7.13 -6.30
CA ILE A 124 3.87 6.47 -6.15
C ILE A 124 2.96 7.35 -5.28
N SER A 125 3.45 7.90 -4.18
CA SER A 125 2.67 8.77 -3.31
C SER A 125 2.24 10.04 -4.04
N PHE A 126 3.16 10.70 -4.74
CA PHE A 126 2.87 11.91 -5.51
C PHE A 126 1.94 11.63 -6.70
N SER A 127 2.02 10.45 -7.33
CA SER A 127 1.13 10.08 -8.43
C SER A 127 -0.35 10.17 -8.03
N ARG A 128 -0.68 9.92 -6.76
CA ARG A 128 -2.08 9.97 -6.29
C ARG A 128 -2.63 11.39 -6.26
N ILE A 129 -1.78 12.37 -5.96
CA ILE A 129 -2.11 13.80 -6.02
C ILE A 129 -2.19 14.24 -7.48
N TYR A 130 -1.17 13.89 -8.28
CA TYR A 130 -1.06 14.28 -9.68
C TYR A 130 -2.23 13.77 -10.53
N LEU A 131 -2.63 12.51 -10.33
CA LEU A 131 -3.75 11.89 -11.05
C LEU A 131 -5.13 12.32 -10.52
N GLY A 132 -5.19 13.17 -9.50
CA GLY A 132 -6.44 13.70 -8.96
C GLY A 132 -7.23 12.70 -8.12
N VAL A 133 -6.57 11.68 -7.55
CA VAL A 133 -7.24 10.58 -6.82
C VAL A 133 -7.23 10.79 -5.31
N HIS A 134 -6.32 11.61 -4.79
CA HIS A 134 -6.18 11.93 -3.37
C HIS A 134 -5.67 13.36 -3.20
N ASP A 135 -5.99 13.99 -2.08
CA ASP A 135 -5.39 15.23 -1.69
C ASP A 135 -4.06 15.02 -0.93
N ILE A 136 -3.42 16.13 -0.54
CA ILE A 136 -2.13 16.08 0.14
C ILE A 136 -2.28 15.45 1.54
N ALA A 137 -3.37 15.72 2.26
CA ALA A 137 -3.60 15.20 3.60
C ALA A 137 -3.76 13.68 3.58
N ASP A 138 -4.53 13.14 2.62
CA ASP A 138 -4.72 11.70 2.43
C ASP A 138 -3.41 10.96 2.23
N VAL A 139 -2.55 11.56 1.39
CA VAL A 139 -1.25 10.98 1.06
C VAL A 139 -0.31 11.03 2.26
N ILE A 140 -0.23 12.15 2.98
CA ILE A 140 0.60 12.28 4.19
C ILE A 140 0.17 11.28 5.25
N ILE A 141 -1.13 11.17 5.51
CA ILE A 141 -1.66 10.22 6.49
C ILE A 141 -1.40 8.77 6.04
N GLY A 142 -1.56 8.48 4.74
CA GLY A 142 -1.19 7.17 4.19
C GLY A 142 0.28 6.84 4.41
N ILE A 143 1.19 7.78 4.18
CA ILE A 143 2.63 7.62 4.46
C ILE A 143 2.88 7.35 5.96
N ILE A 144 2.25 8.10 6.85
CA ILE A 144 2.38 7.92 8.31
C ILE A 144 1.94 6.50 8.71
N PHE A 145 0.79 6.04 8.25
CA PHE A 145 0.34 4.67 8.51
C PHE A 145 1.29 3.62 7.91
N GLY A 146 1.87 3.89 6.75
CA GLY A 146 2.92 3.05 6.16
C GLY A 146 4.16 2.95 7.04
N ILE A 147 4.65 4.08 7.57
CA ILE A 147 5.80 4.12 8.47
C ILE A 147 5.50 3.36 9.78
N VAL A 148 4.35 3.60 10.40
CA VAL A 148 3.92 2.86 11.59
C VAL A 148 3.88 1.36 11.31
N SER A 149 3.33 0.95 10.17
CA SER A 149 3.29 -0.45 9.75
C SER A 149 4.68 -1.05 9.63
N ILE A 150 5.64 -0.36 9.00
CA ILE A 150 7.03 -0.83 8.88
C ILE A 150 7.70 -0.97 10.24
N VAL A 151 7.54 0.02 11.13
CA VAL A 151 8.12 -0.03 12.48
C VAL A 151 7.58 -1.24 13.26
N LEU A 152 6.28 -1.49 13.19
CA LEU A 152 5.67 -2.66 13.81
C LEU A 152 6.18 -3.98 13.20
N LEU A 153 6.31 -4.04 11.86
CA LEU A 153 6.88 -5.20 11.18
C LEU A 153 8.31 -5.49 11.64
N GLU A 154 9.16 -4.48 11.73
CA GLU A 154 10.54 -4.65 12.18
C GLU A 154 10.60 -5.13 13.65
N GLN A 155 9.73 -4.62 14.51
CA GLN A 155 9.62 -5.10 15.88
C GLN A 155 9.19 -6.57 15.93
N LEU A 156 8.26 -6.99 15.09
CA LEU A 156 7.81 -8.37 15.01
C LEU A 156 8.88 -9.32 14.43
N LEU A 157 9.69 -8.83 13.49
CA LEU A 157 10.81 -9.60 12.92
C LEU A 157 12.04 -9.63 13.82
N SER A 158 12.12 -8.73 14.80
CA SER A 158 13.19 -8.71 15.81
C SER A 158 13.09 -9.89 16.78
N ASP A 159 14.12 -10.05 17.62
CA ASP A 159 14.12 -11.10 18.65
C ASP A 159 12.97 -11.00 19.67
N ARG A 160 12.41 -9.81 19.85
CA ARG A 160 11.23 -9.59 20.69
C ARG A 160 9.95 -10.23 20.13
N GLY A 161 9.88 -10.41 18.82
CA GLY A 161 8.74 -11.05 18.13
C GLY A 161 8.88 -12.57 17.95
N LYS A 162 9.77 -13.26 18.69
CA LYS A 162 9.99 -14.71 18.53
C LYS A 162 8.71 -15.54 18.64
N TRP A 163 7.82 -15.18 19.54
CA TRP A 163 6.55 -15.87 19.75
C TRP A 163 5.63 -15.89 18.52
N LEU A 164 5.60 -14.82 17.74
CA LEU A 164 4.84 -14.76 16.48
C LEU A 164 5.48 -15.63 15.37
N ARG A 165 6.80 -15.74 15.36
CA ARG A 165 7.52 -16.59 14.40
C ARG A 165 7.37 -18.07 14.72
N GLU A 166 7.06 -18.40 15.98
CA GLU A 166 6.81 -19.76 16.46
C GLU A 166 5.36 -20.19 16.28
N LEU A 167 4.45 -19.27 15.92
CA LEU A 167 3.11 -19.64 15.51
C LEU A 167 3.20 -20.64 14.36
N ASN A 168 2.69 -21.84 14.60
CA ASN A 168 2.66 -22.91 13.62
C ASN A 168 2.00 -22.43 12.32
N LYS A 169 2.45 -22.95 11.17
CA LYS A 169 1.88 -22.64 9.83
C LYS A 169 0.36 -22.71 9.78
N THR A 170 -0.23 -23.56 10.61
CA THR A 170 -1.67 -23.70 10.78
C THR A 170 -2.34 -22.41 11.29
N TRP A 171 -1.70 -21.70 12.24
CA TRP A 171 -2.23 -20.44 12.76
C TRP A 171 -2.14 -19.30 11.73
N HIS A 172 -1.11 -19.25 10.91
CA HIS A 172 -1.04 -18.31 9.81
C HIS A 172 -2.21 -18.50 8.84
N PHE A 173 -2.53 -19.75 8.51
CA PHE A 173 -3.67 -20.08 7.66
C PHE A 173 -5.02 -19.63 8.28
N PHE A 174 -5.23 -19.88 9.57
CA PHE A 174 -6.43 -19.41 10.27
C PHE A 174 -6.51 -17.88 10.33
N ILE A 175 -5.40 -17.19 10.57
CA ILE A 175 -5.36 -15.72 10.52
C ILE A 175 -5.77 -15.20 9.14
N TYR A 176 -5.28 -15.79 8.05
CA TYR A 176 -5.68 -15.40 6.70
C TYR A 176 -7.17 -15.64 6.45
N ILE A 177 -7.73 -16.77 6.91
CA ILE A 177 -9.17 -17.08 6.79
C ILE A 177 -10.00 -16.06 7.58
N ILE A 178 -9.63 -15.78 8.82
CA ILE A 178 -10.34 -14.81 9.67
C ILE A 178 -10.31 -13.43 9.03
N LEU A 179 -9.14 -12.98 8.56
CA LEU A 179 -8.99 -11.69 7.92
C LEU A 179 -9.79 -11.61 6.61
N PHE A 180 -9.80 -12.69 5.81
CA PHE A 180 -10.61 -12.79 4.61
C PHE A 180 -12.12 -12.73 4.92
N PHE A 181 -12.55 -13.45 5.96
CA PHE A 181 -13.94 -13.48 6.39
C PHE A 181 -14.41 -12.13 6.95
N LEU A 182 -13.57 -11.47 7.77
CA LEU A 182 -13.83 -10.11 8.25
C LEU A 182 -13.96 -9.12 7.09
N ARG A 183 -13.08 -9.23 6.09
CA ARG A 183 -13.18 -8.41 4.87
C ARG A 183 -14.45 -8.69 4.09
N TRP A 184 -14.86 -9.96 3.98
CA TRP A 184 -16.09 -10.35 3.31
C TRP A 184 -17.33 -9.80 4.05
N LEU A 185 -17.36 -9.87 5.37
CA LEU A 185 -18.43 -9.28 6.20
C LEU A 185 -18.52 -7.75 6.01
N MET A 186 -17.39 -7.04 5.95
CA MET A 186 -17.39 -5.60 5.70
C MET A 186 -17.88 -5.22 4.30
N LEU A 187 -17.64 -6.07 3.29
CA LEU A 187 -18.04 -5.79 1.90
C LEU A 187 -19.53 -6.07 1.64
N TYR A 188 -20.11 -7.02 2.35
CA TYR A 188 -21.48 -7.49 2.11
C TYR A 188 -22.45 -7.16 3.24
N GLY A 189 -22.02 -6.37 4.23
CA GLY A 189 -22.83 -5.68 5.23
C GLY A 189 -23.84 -6.55 5.97
N LEU A 190 -23.45 -7.11 7.09
CA LEU A 190 -24.37 -7.37 8.18
C LEU A 190 -24.02 -6.47 9.35
#